data_b1b6bf6207810a82b0c8e34d89648f57
#
_entry.id   b1b6bf6207810a82b0c8e34d89648f57
#
_cell.length_a   1.000
_cell.length_b   1.000
_cell.length_c   1.000
_cell.angle_alpha   90.00
_cell.angle_beta   90.00
_cell.angle_gamma   90.00
#
_symmetry.space_group_name_H-M   'P 1'
#
loop_
_entity.id
_entity.type
_entity.pdbx_description
1 polymer ?
#
loop_
_entity_poly.entity_id
_entity_poly.type
_entity_poly.pdbx_seq_one_letter_code
_entity_poly.pdbx_strand_id
1 'polypeptide(L)'
;GFHRLAIMDDTFQSNQPFILEDEERTIIFICNGEIYNFKDLIQYYDLNKEIKNDCLVIPTIYMQLCQRKQEQNFIDVIKNAVEGEFAFVLFEFNHSKVLQKIIACRDEIGIRPLYYQPSITYGSLILTSEIKGATTYPGVLTEFPPGHMMIYDMSDEKIVLDSVDYSTVYDTRPPLCLFDERLQTLSGEYQPTDDEYLNDIRISVTNSVNRRLVADKPIAFLLSGGVDSSLVAALASRTLGTSICTFCCGMEEGTDLKYARDVAQKIGSYHTEVIFTPEQGLAVIPDVVKTIESWDTTTVRASVGQYIVSRYISKHTDCKVVLVGEGPDEVCSSYLINWYAPNANALGESAKEYVKKIHYFDVKRADRCISRWGLEGRVPLLDPEFIRSYWSLPYEERMPAYRGIEKWWLRQPFADMDLLPEHVLMRKKEAFSDGVSGKKSWFQIIQDFVADKVTDEEMAHAANTYPYCTPATKEAYYYRKLFCEYFGEDRQEIIPHYWQPKWDANGKEVAGYVDPSARTLSIYSDTTK
;
A
#
# COMPACT_ATOMS: atom_id res chain seq x y z
N GLY A 1 -21.98 -1.64 -9.60
CA GLY A 1 -22.42 -1.33 -8.22
C GLY A 1 -21.32 -0.67 -7.43
N PHE A 2 -21.67 0.08 -6.42
CA PHE A 2 -20.75 0.73 -5.49
C PHE A 2 -21.18 0.45 -4.05
N HIS A 3 -20.24 0.03 -3.20
CA HIS A 3 -20.46 -0.15 -1.77
C HIS A 3 -19.60 0.85 -1.02
N ARG A 4 -20.23 1.82 -0.38
CA ARG A 4 -19.55 2.87 0.36
C ARG A 4 -19.27 2.44 1.79
N LEU A 5 -18.02 2.62 2.24
CA LEU A 5 -17.67 2.75 3.64
C LEU A 5 -17.63 4.24 3.97
N ALA A 6 -18.56 4.72 4.81
CA ALA A 6 -18.64 6.14 5.13
C ALA A 6 -17.56 6.50 6.18
N ILE A 7 -16.49 7.15 5.76
CA ILE A 7 -15.43 7.70 6.60
C ILE A 7 -15.65 9.19 6.80
N MET A 8 -15.79 9.95 5.68
CA MET A 8 -16.11 11.37 5.68
C MET A 8 -17.58 11.55 5.34
N ASP A 9 -18.28 12.39 6.11
CA ASP A 9 -19.70 12.73 5.92
C ASP A 9 -20.63 11.54 5.69
N ASP A 10 -21.31 11.07 6.70
CA ASP A 10 -22.22 9.91 6.64
C ASP A 10 -23.64 10.24 6.12
N THR A 11 -23.86 11.47 5.61
CA THR A 11 -25.16 11.87 5.05
C THR A 11 -25.44 11.18 3.70
N PHE A 12 -26.72 11.16 3.33
CA PHE A 12 -27.16 10.58 2.06
C PHE A 12 -26.55 11.28 0.84
N GLN A 13 -26.31 12.59 0.93
CA GLN A 13 -25.74 13.42 -0.14
C GLN A 13 -24.32 12.98 -0.52
N SER A 14 -23.61 12.36 0.39
CA SER A 14 -22.26 11.83 0.16
C SER A 14 -22.25 10.39 -0.39
N ASN A 15 -23.41 9.80 -0.67
CA ASN A 15 -23.46 8.49 -1.32
C ASN A 15 -23.06 8.61 -2.80
N GLN A 16 -22.31 7.62 -3.24
CA GLN A 16 -21.87 7.51 -4.63
C GLN A 16 -22.80 6.58 -5.43
N PRO A 17 -22.94 6.77 -6.75
CA PRO A 17 -22.16 7.71 -7.57
C PRO A 17 -22.57 9.17 -7.35
N PHE A 18 -21.60 10.08 -7.40
CA PHE A 18 -21.88 11.51 -7.48
C PHE A 18 -22.36 11.86 -8.88
N ILE A 19 -23.40 12.69 -8.98
CA ILE A 19 -23.94 13.16 -10.24
C ILE A 19 -23.92 14.68 -10.22
N LEU A 20 -23.16 15.28 -11.14
CA LEU A 20 -23.09 16.71 -11.36
C LEU A 20 -23.63 17.02 -12.75
N GLU A 21 -24.45 18.07 -12.86
CA GLU A 21 -25.08 18.46 -14.12
C GLU A 21 -24.92 19.95 -14.35
N ASP A 22 -24.66 20.34 -15.59
CA ASP A 22 -24.83 21.69 -16.11
C ASP A 22 -25.63 21.67 -17.41
N GLU A 23 -25.74 22.81 -18.11
CA GLU A 23 -26.54 22.93 -19.35
C GLU A 23 -25.99 22.06 -20.50
N GLU A 24 -24.66 21.76 -20.48
CA GLU A 24 -23.98 21.07 -21.57
C GLU A 24 -23.73 19.58 -21.29
N ARG A 25 -23.60 19.18 -20.00
CA ARG A 25 -23.10 17.85 -19.65
C ARG A 25 -23.63 17.30 -18.33
N THR A 26 -23.50 15.98 -18.21
CA THR A 26 -23.67 15.26 -16.94
C THR A 26 -22.38 14.51 -16.64
N ILE A 27 -21.87 14.64 -15.42
CA ILE A 27 -20.73 13.87 -14.90
C ILE A 27 -21.25 12.89 -13.87
N ILE A 28 -20.88 11.60 -14.01
CA ILE A 28 -21.11 10.56 -13.02
C ILE A 28 -19.75 10.11 -12.51
N PHE A 29 -19.55 10.12 -11.20
CA PHE A 29 -18.25 9.84 -10.60
C PHE A 29 -18.35 8.84 -9.45
N ILE A 30 -17.43 7.89 -9.44
CA ILE A 30 -17.22 6.94 -8.33
C ILE A 30 -15.74 6.93 -7.95
N CYS A 31 -15.46 6.87 -6.64
CA CYS A 31 -14.11 6.84 -6.09
C CYS A 31 -14.03 5.85 -4.92
N ASN A 32 -13.08 4.96 -4.96
CA ASN A 32 -12.62 4.17 -3.84
C ASN A 32 -11.36 4.83 -3.30
N GLY A 33 -11.43 5.53 -2.18
CA GLY A 33 -10.28 6.23 -1.61
C GLY A 33 -10.63 7.44 -0.78
N GLU A 34 -9.59 8.19 -0.43
CA GLU A 34 -9.62 9.40 0.38
C GLU A 34 -8.75 10.48 -0.26
N ILE A 35 -9.25 11.70 -0.31
CA ILE A 35 -8.52 12.89 -0.76
C ILE A 35 -8.19 13.73 0.48
N TYR A 36 -6.99 13.61 0.98
CA TYR A 36 -6.59 14.15 2.28
C TYR A 36 -6.59 15.67 2.34
N ASN A 37 -6.21 16.33 1.25
CA ASN A 37 -6.15 17.79 1.15
C ASN A 37 -7.40 18.42 0.53
N PHE A 38 -8.55 17.76 0.59
CA PHE A 38 -9.79 18.24 -0.06
C PHE A 38 -10.20 19.66 0.38
N LYS A 39 -9.93 20.04 1.64
CA LYS A 39 -10.23 21.38 2.14
C LYS A 39 -9.37 22.46 1.48
N ASP A 40 -8.10 22.17 1.23
CA ASP A 40 -7.19 23.07 0.54
C ASP A 40 -7.59 23.20 -0.93
N LEU A 41 -8.01 22.09 -1.56
CA LEU A 41 -8.55 22.11 -2.93
C LEU A 41 -9.83 22.95 -3.04
N ILE A 42 -10.74 22.85 -2.06
CA ILE A 42 -11.96 23.69 -2.00
C ILE A 42 -11.56 25.17 -1.98
N GLN A 43 -10.59 25.53 -1.18
CA GLN A 43 -10.12 26.92 -1.07
C GLN A 43 -9.39 27.38 -2.35
N TYR A 44 -8.47 26.57 -2.86
CA TYR A 44 -7.63 26.92 -4.01
C TYR A 44 -8.42 27.09 -5.30
N TYR A 45 -9.42 26.21 -5.55
CA TYR A 45 -10.28 26.27 -6.74
C TYR A 45 -11.55 27.09 -6.53
N ASP A 46 -11.73 27.73 -5.37
CA ASP A 46 -12.92 28.50 -5.00
C ASP A 46 -14.24 27.70 -5.20
N LEU A 47 -14.23 26.47 -4.69
CA LEU A 47 -15.39 25.57 -4.76
C LEU A 47 -16.41 25.89 -3.66
N ASN A 48 -17.60 25.28 -3.78
CA ASN A 48 -18.63 25.40 -2.76
C ASN A 48 -18.10 24.88 -1.40
N LYS A 49 -18.08 25.76 -0.40
CA LYS A 49 -17.58 25.46 0.97
C LYS A 49 -18.46 24.47 1.76
N GLU A 50 -19.64 24.14 1.23
CA GLU A 50 -20.52 23.13 1.83
C GLU A 50 -20.17 21.69 1.43
N ILE A 51 -19.16 21.50 0.56
CA ILE A 51 -18.63 20.18 0.23
C ILE A 51 -18.00 19.58 1.49
N LYS A 52 -18.58 18.49 1.99
CA LYS A 52 -18.12 17.76 3.18
C LYS A 52 -17.46 16.44 2.84
N ASN A 53 -17.81 15.86 1.69
CA ASN A 53 -17.18 14.63 1.22
C ASN A 53 -15.91 14.96 0.43
N ASP A 54 -14.81 14.35 0.81
CA ASP A 54 -13.48 14.55 0.25
C ASP A 54 -13.41 14.20 -1.24
N CYS A 55 -13.98 13.06 -1.65
CA CYS A 55 -13.94 12.60 -3.04
C CYS A 55 -14.76 13.50 -4.01
N LEU A 56 -15.76 14.24 -3.50
CA LEU A 56 -16.61 15.09 -4.33
C LEU A 56 -15.86 16.28 -4.95
N VAL A 57 -14.70 16.66 -4.38
CA VAL A 57 -13.88 17.76 -4.94
C VAL A 57 -13.36 17.45 -6.33
N ILE A 58 -13.06 16.18 -6.63
CA ILE A 58 -12.49 15.75 -7.92
C ILE A 58 -13.44 16.01 -9.10
N PRO A 59 -14.69 15.49 -9.12
CA PRO A 59 -15.61 15.76 -10.21
C PRO A 59 -16.06 17.23 -10.23
N THR A 60 -16.05 17.93 -9.08
CA THR A 60 -16.38 19.36 -9.02
C THR A 60 -15.31 20.21 -9.71
N ILE A 61 -14.02 19.91 -9.49
CA ILE A 61 -12.93 20.58 -10.21
C ILE A 61 -13.00 20.26 -11.71
N TYR A 62 -13.23 19.00 -12.07
CA TYR A 62 -13.37 18.62 -13.47
C TYR A 62 -14.49 19.39 -14.16
N MET A 63 -15.68 19.49 -13.55
CA MET A 63 -16.81 20.28 -14.07
C MET A 63 -16.42 21.75 -14.27
N GLN A 64 -15.74 22.36 -13.29
CA GLN A 64 -15.27 23.75 -13.37
C GLN A 64 -14.27 23.95 -14.53
N LEU A 65 -13.36 23.00 -14.75
CA LEU A 65 -12.41 23.03 -15.88
C LEU A 65 -13.15 22.94 -17.22
N CYS A 66 -14.14 22.06 -17.33
CA CYS A 66 -14.97 21.95 -18.54
C CYS A 66 -15.72 23.24 -18.85
N GLN A 67 -16.33 23.89 -17.87
CA GLN A 67 -16.99 25.20 -18.03
C GLN A 67 -16.05 26.29 -18.51
N ARG A 68 -14.77 26.19 -18.14
CA ARG A 68 -13.69 27.10 -18.58
C ARG A 68 -13.05 26.67 -19.89
N LYS A 69 -13.42 25.53 -20.48
CA LYS A 69 -12.79 24.90 -21.66
C LYS A 69 -11.30 24.59 -21.42
N GLN A 70 -10.99 24.06 -20.25
CA GLN A 70 -9.64 23.76 -19.75
C GLN A 70 -9.54 22.30 -19.25
N GLU A 71 -10.40 21.41 -19.70
CA GLU A 71 -10.46 20.01 -19.29
C GLU A 71 -9.14 19.24 -19.51
N GLN A 72 -8.33 19.67 -20.47
CA GLN A 72 -6.97 19.14 -20.71
C GLN A 72 -6.02 19.32 -19.52
N ASN A 73 -6.31 20.29 -18.64
CA ASN A 73 -5.50 20.55 -17.45
C ASN A 73 -5.85 19.61 -16.28
N PHE A 74 -6.85 18.75 -16.43
CA PHE A 74 -7.29 17.87 -15.34
C PHE A 74 -6.19 16.94 -14.85
N ILE A 75 -5.37 16.42 -15.77
CA ILE A 75 -4.24 15.57 -15.39
C ILE A 75 -3.20 16.32 -14.54
N ASP A 76 -2.96 17.60 -14.85
CA ASP A 76 -2.05 18.42 -14.07
C ASP A 76 -2.59 18.70 -12.65
N VAL A 77 -3.91 18.81 -12.51
CA VAL A 77 -4.56 18.89 -11.20
C VAL A 77 -4.31 17.63 -10.38
N ILE A 78 -4.56 16.45 -10.97
CA ILE A 78 -4.34 15.17 -10.28
C ILE A 78 -2.85 15.02 -9.91
N LYS A 79 -1.95 15.33 -10.83
CA LYS A 79 -0.50 15.21 -10.66
C LYS A 79 0.07 16.12 -9.58
N ASN A 80 -0.38 17.40 -9.54
CA ASN A 80 0.33 18.45 -8.79
C ASN A 80 -0.44 18.96 -7.57
N ALA A 81 -1.75 18.71 -7.50
CA ALA A 81 -2.59 19.30 -6.46
C ALA A 81 -3.30 18.28 -5.57
N VAL A 82 -3.55 17.07 -6.04
CA VAL A 82 -4.31 16.06 -5.28
C VAL A 82 -3.38 15.23 -4.41
N GLU A 83 -3.66 15.21 -3.11
CA GLU A 83 -2.99 14.34 -2.13
C GLU A 83 -3.99 13.31 -1.63
N GLY A 84 -3.78 12.03 -1.94
CA GLY A 84 -4.74 10.99 -1.58
C GLY A 84 -4.30 9.57 -1.91
N GLU A 85 -5.10 8.63 -1.47
CA GLU A 85 -5.04 7.22 -1.81
C GLU A 85 -6.33 6.88 -2.53
N PHE A 86 -6.31 6.69 -3.85
CA PHE A 86 -7.55 6.63 -4.62
C PHE A 86 -7.48 5.77 -5.88
N ALA A 87 -8.65 5.26 -6.25
CA ALA A 87 -8.96 4.77 -7.58
C ALA A 87 -10.35 5.26 -7.96
N PHE A 88 -10.46 6.01 -9.04
CA PHE A 88 -11.72 6.57 -9.46
C PHE A 88 -12.08 6.31 -10.92
N VAL A 89 -13.37 6.42 -11.21
CA VAL A 89 -13.90 6.42 -12.57
C VAL A 89 -14.90 7.56 -12.72
N LEU A 90 -14.71 8.36 -13.76
CA LEU A 90 -15.56 9.48 -14.15
C LEU A 90 -16.17 9.19 -15.52
N PHE A 91 -17.48 9.37 -15.65
CA PHE A 91 -18.22 9.28 -16.90
C PHE A 91 -18.73 10.66 -17.27
N GLU A 92 -18.45 11.11 -18.48
CA GLU A 92 -18.96 12.35 -19.04
C GLU A 92 -19.99 12.06 -20.14
N PHE A 93 -21.18 12.60 -19.97
CA PHE A 93 -22.28 12.55 -20.96
C PHE A 93 -22.55 13.95 -21.47
N ASN A 94 -22.91 14.07 -22.76
CA ASN A 94 -23.38 15.34 -23.30
C ASN A 94 -24.83 15.64 -22.85
N HIS A 95 -25.38 16.82 -23.25
CA HIS A 95 -26.74 17.24 -22.93
C HIS A 95 -27.80 16.23 -23.39
N SER A 96 -27.55 15.45 -24.44
CA SER A 96 -28.43 14.40 -24.95
C SER A 96 -28.28 13.07 -24.21
N LYS A 97 -27.52 13.04 -23.11
CA LYS A 97 -27.21 11.86 -22.30
C LYS A 97 -26.46 10.76 -23.09
N VAL A 98 -25.70 11.14 -24.11
CA VAL A 98 -24.79 10.24 -24.81
C VAL A 98 -23.41 10.30 -24.15
N LEU A 99 -22.85 9.12 -23.81
CA LEU A 99 -21.53 8.98 -23.20
C LEU A 99 -20.46 9.51 -24.17
N GLN A 100 -19.64 10.45 -23.68
CA GLN A 100 -18.56 11.08 -24.44
C GLN A 100 -17.19 10.59 -23.99
N LYS A 101 -16.97 10.47 -22.67
CA LYS A 101 -15.70 10.06 -22.10
C LYS A 101 -15.85 9.17 -20.88
N ILE A 102 -14.90 8.28 -20.69
CA ILE A 102 -14.65 7.60 -19.43
C ILE A 102 -13.22 7.92 -19.02
N ILE A 103 -13.03 8.45 -17.82
CA ILE A 103 -11.71 8.71 -17.24
C ILE A 103 -11.54 7.79 -16.05
N ALA A 104 -10.55 6.91 -16.09
CA ALA A 104 -10.15 6.06 -14.97
C ALA A 104 -8.78 6.49 -14.47
N CYS A 105 -8.59 6.54 -13.15
CA CYS A 105 -7.34 7.00 -12.55
C CYS A 105 -7.04 6.23 -11.26
N ARG A 106 -5.77 6.00 -10.98
CA ARG A 106 -5.29 5.33 -9.78
C ARG A 106 -4.10 6.08 -9.18
N ASP A 107 -4.03 6.15 -7.84
CA ASP A 107 -2.95 6.83 -7.12
C ASP A 107 -1.53 6.34 -7.51
N GLU A 108 -0.51 7.15 -7.22
CA GLU A 108 0.87 6.94 -7.69
C GLU A 108 1.51 5.62 -7.21
N ILE A 109 1.08 5.08 -6.08
CA ILE A 109 1.60 3.84 -5.49
C ILE A 109 0.70 2.64 -5.80
N GLY A 110 -0.57 2.91 -6.15
CA GLY A 110 -1.59 1.89 -6.33
C GLY A 110 -2.11 1.33 -5.02
N ILE A 111 -2.24 2.20 -4.00
CA ILE A 111 -2.75 1.81 -2.68
C ILE A 111 -4.18 1.33 -2.81
N ARG A 112 -5.02 2.09 -3.54
CA ARG A 112 -6.38 1.62 -3.84
C ARG A 112 -6.40 0.74 -5.06
N PRO A 113 -7.05 -0.42 -4.98
CA PRO A 113 -7.05 -1.38 -6.08
C PRO A 113 -7.98 -0.95 -7.21
N LEU A 114 -7.52 -1.21 -8.42
CA LEU A 114 -8.33 -1.11 -9.64
C LEU A 114 -7.83 -2.14 -10.65
N TYR A 115 -8.75 -2.85 -11.29
CA TYR A 115 -8.51 -3.74 -12.41
C TYR A 115 -9.31 -3.29 -13.60
N TYR A 116 -8.80 -3.57 -14.79
CA TYR A 116 -9.47 -3.23 -16.03
C TYR A 116 -9.29 -4.33 -17.08
N GLN A 117 -10.13 -4.33 -18.07
CA GLN A 117 -9.97 -5.15 -19.25
C GLN A 117 -9.21 -4.32 -20.30
N PRO A 118 -7.99 -4.75 -20.75
CA PRO A 118 -7.16 -3.96 -21.65
C PRO A 118 -7.77 -3.71 -23.03
N SER A 119 -8.65 -4.60 -23.48
CA SER A 119 -9.33 -4.47 -24.77
C SER A 119 -10.83 -4.44 -24.59
N ILE A 120 -11.50 -3.52 -25.27
CA ILE A 120 -12.96 -3.48 -25.34
C ILE A 120 -13.43 -4.64 -26.20
N THR A 121 -13.91 -5.68 -25.51
CA THR A 121 -14.42 -6.88 -26.16
C THR A 121 -15.96 -6.82 -26.15
N TYR A 122 -16.58 -7.07 -27.27
CA TYR A 122 -18.04 -7.02 -27.40
C TYR A 122 -18.70 -5.69 -27.00
N GLY A 123 -17.98 -4.55 -27.14
CA GLY A 123 -18.49 -3.23 -26.77
C GLY A 123 -18.60 -3.00 -25.25
N SER A 124 -17.91 -3.79 -24.44
CA SER A 124 -17.93 -3.69 -22.98
C SER A 124 -16.55 -3.34 -22.44
N LEU A 125 -16.51 -2.38 -21.50
CA LEU A 125 -15.36 -2.04 -20.67
C LEU A 125 -15.64 -2.49 -19.25
N ILE A 126 -14.72 -3.23 -18.66
CA ILE A 126 -14.78 -3.66 -17.26
C ILE A 126 -13.76 -2.87 -16.46
N LEU A 127 -14.21 -2.23 -15.38
CA LEU A 127 -13.40 -1.60 -14.35
C LEU A 127 -13.92 -2.10 -13.01
N THR A 128 -13.05 -2.65 -12.18
CA THR A 128 -13.45 -3.24 -10.89
C THR A 128 -12.33 -3.12 -9.86
N SER A 129 -12.68 -2.90 -8.60
CA SER A 129 -11.71 -2.89 -7.50
C SER A 129 -11.31 -4.29 -7.03
N GLU A 130 -12.05 -5.34 -7.42
CA GLU A 130 -11.78 -6.72 -7.00
C GLU A 130 -12.01 -7.72 -8.13
N ILE A 131 -11.13 -8.74 -8.26
CA ILE A 131 -11.24 -9.79 -9.27
C ILE A 131 -12.56 -10.55 -9.12
N LYS A 132 -12.95 -10.83 -7.87
CA LYS A 132 -14.20 -11.54 -7.55
C LYS A 132 -15.46 -10.82 -8.03
N GLY A 133 -15.38 -9.50 -8.23
CA GLY A 133 -16.47 -8.71 -8.82
C GLY A 133 -16.66 -8.96 -10.33
N ALA A 134 -15.70 -9.57 -11.00
CA ALA A 134 -15.70 -9.79 -12.45
C ALA A 134 -15.49 -11.26 -12.88
N THR A 135 -15.65 -12.22 -11.97
CA THR A 135 -15.43 -13.65 -12.28
C THR A 135 -16.37 -14.22 -13.33
N THR A 136 -17.56 -13.64 -13.49
CA THR A 136 -18.57 -14.05 -14.49
C THR A 136 -18.35 -13.42 -15.87
N TYR A 137 -17.44 -12.47 -15.99
CA TYR A 137 -17.16 -11.80 -17.27
C TYR A 137 -16.00 -12.49 -17.99
N PRO A 138 -16.17 -12.81 -19.28
CA PRO A 138 -15.09 -13.38 -20.07
C PRO A 138 -14.01 -12.35 -20.36
N GLY A 139 -12.77 -12.81 -20.50
CA GLY A 139 -11.63 -11.99 -20.91
C GLY A 139 -10.59 -11.79 -19.79
N VAL A 140 -9.44 -11.29 -20.20
CA VAL A 140 -8.30 -11.06 -19.33
C VAL A 140 -8.51 -9.77 -18.53
N LEU A 141 -8.44 -9.86 -17.21
CA LEU A 141 -8.31 -8.70 -16.34
C LEU A 141 -6.84 -8.42 -16.07
N THR A 142 -6.49 -7.15 -16.09
CA THR A 142 -5.16 -6.65 -15.75
C THR A 142 -5.29 -5.66 -14.60
N GLU A 143 -4.32 -5.64 -13.72
CA GLU A 143 -4.28 -4.62 -12.69
C GLU A 143 -4.00 -3.25 -13.33
N PHE A 144 -4.79 -2.24 -12.99
CA PHE A 144 -4.63 -0.88 -13.52
C PHE A 144 -3.31 -0.31 -13.01
N PRO A 145 -2.43 0.21 -13.88
CA PRO A 145 -1.11 0.66 -13.46
C PRO A 145 -1.19 1.82 -12.46
N PRO A 146 -0.40 1.78 -11.36
CA PRO A 146 -0.28 2.90 -10.44
C PRO A 146 0.19 4.17 -11.14
N GLY A 147 -0.27 5.33 -10.67
CA GLY A 147 0.12 6.64 -11.21
C GLY A 147 -0.35 6.90 -12.64
N HIS A 148 -1.36 6.18 -13.11
CA HIS A 148 -1.87 6.36 -14.46
C HIS A 148 -3.30 6.93 -14.48
N MET A 149 -3.55 7.72 -15.53
CA MET A 149 -4.87 8.13 -15.95
C MET A 149 -5.12 7.58 -17.36
N MET A 150 -6.23 6.86 -17.53
CA MET A 150 -6.70 6.36 -18.82
C MET A 150 -7.97 7.11 -19.23
N ILE A 151 -7.98 7.63 -20.44
CA ILE A 151 -9.10 8.38 -21.01
C ILE A 151 -9.60 7.61 -22.23
N TYR A 152 -10.84 7.13 -22.15
CA TYR A 152 -11.56 6.51 -23.25
C TYR A 152 -12.46 7.59 -23.87
N ASP A 153 -12.04 8.16 -24.99
CA ASP A 153 -12.84 9.12 -25.76
C ASP A 153 -13.81 8.35 -26.68
N MET A 154 -15.09 8.62 -26.52
CA MET A 154 -16.19 7.98 -27.25
C MET A 154 -16.98 8.99 -28.06
N SER A 155 -16.49 10.22 -28.23
CA SER A 155 -17.17 11.31 -28.94
C SER A 155 -17.31 11.02 -30.44
N ASP A 156 -16.41 10.21 -31.01
CA ASP A 156 -16.43 9.74 -32.40
C ASP A 156 -16.86 8.26 -32.49
N GLU A 157 -17.09 7.78 -33.71
CA GLU A 157 -17.47 6.36 -33.96
C GLU A 157 -16.38 5.35 -33.51
N LYS A 158 -15.16 5.81 -33.24
CA LYS A 158 -14.06 4.98 -32.75
C LYS A 158 -13.67 5.41 -31.35
N ILE A 159 -13.56 4.42 -30.45
CA ILE A 159 -13.04 4.65 -29.10
C ILE A 159 -11.52 4.89 -29.19
N VAL A 160 -11.09 6.05 -28.75
CA VAL A 160 -9.68 6.39 -28.61
C VAL A 160 -9.30 6.22 -27.14
N LEU A 161 -8.27 5.42 -26.87
CA LEU A 161 -7.68 5.26 -25.54
C LEU A 161 -6.38 6.05 -25.47
N ASP A 162 -6.34 7.00 -24.57
CA ASP A 162 -5.13 7.67 -24.12
C ASP A 162 -4.76 7.21 -22.72
N SER A 163 -3.47 6.94 -22.48
CA SER A 163 -2.96 6.51 -21.19
C SER A 163 -1.74 7.33 -20.81
N VAL A 164 -1.85 8.06 -19.72
CA VAL A 164 -0.81 8.98 -19.27
C VAL A 164 -0.29 8.54 -17.90
N ASP A 165 1.02 8.33 -17.81
CA ASP A 165 1.74 8.19 -16.54
C ASP A 165 1.92 9.60 -15.94
N TYR A 166 1.28 9.87 -14.82
CA TYR A 166 1.41 11.13 -14.10
C TYR A 166 2.26 11.01 -12.83
N SER A 167 2.81 9.83 -12.56
CA SER A 167 3.60 9.58 -11.35
C SER A 167 4.82 10.49 -11.26
N THR A 168 5.00 11.08 -10.09
CA THR A 168 6.16 11.93 -9.77
C THR A 168 7.03 11.34 -8.67
N VAL A 169 6.59 10.25 -8.05
CA VAL A 169 7.29 9.63 -6.92
C VAL A 169 8.67 9.11 -7.28
N TYR A 170 8.87 8.77 -8.57
CA TYR A 170 10.15 8.25 -9.09
C TYR A 170 11.06 9.34 -9.67
N ASP A 171 10.58 10.59 -9.72
CA ASP A 171 11.39 11.72 -10.18
C ASP A 171 12.46 12.04 -9.12
N THR A 172 13.70 12.16 -9.57
CA THR A 172 14.78 12.64 -8.72
C THR A 172 14.56 14.13 -8.44
N ARG A 173 14.23 14.47 -7.21
CA ARG A 173 14.11 15.87 -6.77
C ARG A 173 15.18 16.17 -5.73
N PRO A 174 15.70 17.41 -5.70
CA PRO A 174 16.51 17.82 -4.58
C PRO A 174 15.68 17.80 -3.28
N PRO A 175 16.31 17.70 -2.11
CA PRO A 175 15.64 17.79 -0.81
C PRO A 175 14.73 19.01 -0.71
N LEU A 176 13.62 18.90 0.03
CA LEU A 176 12.65 19.99 0.20
C LEU A 176 13.29 21.26 0.79
N CYS A 177 14.30 21.12 1.66
CA CYS A 177 15.06 22.25 2.19
C CYS A 177 15.72 23.12 1.11
N LEU A 178 15.94 22.60 -0.10
CA LEU A 178 16.50 23.36 -1.24
C LEU A 178 15.44 24.15 -2.03
N PHE A 179 14.16 24.04 -1.70
CA PHE A 179 13.10 24.85 -2.30
C PHE A 179 12.96 26.24 -1.64
N ASP A 180 13.77 26.57 -0.61
CA ASP A 180 13.87 27.96 -0.15
C ASP A 180 14.44 28.81 -1.30
N GLU A 181 13.66 29.81 -1.78
CA GLU A 181 14.04 30.72 -2.88
C GLU A 181 15.43 31.37 -2.68
N ARG A 182 15.90 31.46 -1.43
CA ARG A 182 17.23 31.96 -1.08
C ARG A 182 18.36 31.03 -1.50
N LEU A 183 18.08 29.70 -1.61
CA LEU A 183 19.05 28.67 -1.99
C LEU A 183 19.08 28.42 -3.50
N GLN A 184 18.04 28.79 -4.23
CA GLN A 184 17.99 28.71 -5.71
C GLN A 184 19.02 29.61 -6.40
N THR A 185 19.56 30.60 -5.69
CA THR A 185 20.60 31.49 -6.21
C THR A 185 22.03 30.97 -6.03
N LEU A 186 22.20 29.88 -5.28
CA LEU A 186 23.49 29.21 -5.13
C LEU A 186 23.68 28.22 -6.28
N SER A 187 24.60 28.54 -7.17
CA SER A 187 25.00 27.71 -8.31
C SER A 187 25.26 26.26 -7.86
N GLY A 188 24.64 25.29 -8.51
CA GLY A 188 24.88 23.87 -8.79
C GLY A 188 25.75 22.97 -7.89
N GLU A 189 26.37 23.46 -6.82
CA GLU A 189 27.33 22.75 -5.97
C GLU A 189 26.87 22.55 -4.51
N TYR A 190 25.67 23.01 -4.15
CA TYR A 190 25.20 22.84 -2.78
C TYR A 190 24.87 21.36 -2.49
N GLN A 191 25.51 20.83 -1.46
CA GLN A 191 25.24 19.49 -0.91
C GLN A 191 24.54 19.68 0.45
N PRO A 192 23.32 19.15 0.65
CA PRO A 192 22.66 19.23 1.94
C PRO A 192 23.48 18.56 3.04
N THR A 193 23.40 19.11 4.24
CA THR A 193 23.98 18.51 5.44
C THR A 193 23.13 17.37 5.97
N ASP A 194 23.70 16.51 6.82
CA ASP A 194 22.96 15.46 7.53
C ASP A 194 21.74 16.03 8.27
N ASP A 195 21.89 17.19 8.94
CA ASP A 195 20.80 17.82 9.70
C ASP A 195 19.65 18.28 8.80
N GLU A 196 19.92 18.74 7.60
CA GLU A 196 18.90 19.12 6.63
C GLU A 196 18.14 17.91 6.12
N TYR A 197 18.82 16.82 5.78
CA TYR A 197 18.17 15.56 5.42
C TYR A 197 17.33 14.98 6.57
N LEU A 198 17.86 15.00 7.80
CA LEU A 198 17.14 14.52 8.99
C LEU A 198 15.87 15.34 9.24
N ASN A 199 15.95 16.66 9.07
CA ASN A 199 14.80 17.56 9.23
C ASN A 199 13.75 17.33 8.13
N ASP A 200 14.16 17.19 6.88
CA ASP A 200 13.29 16.90 5.74
C ASP A 200 12.50 15.58 5.96
N ILE A 201 13.19 14.52 6.34
CA ILE A 201 12.58 13.22 6.61
C ILE A 201 11.64 13.31 7.82
N ARG A 202 12.02 14.03 8.88
CA ARG A 202 11.16 14.28 10.05
C ARG A 202 9.85 14.95 9.64
N ILE A 203 9.93 16.02 8.85
CA ILE A 203 8.77 16.78 8.37
C ILE A 203 7.89 15.89 7.49
N SER A 204 8.46 15.25 6.48
CA SER A 204 7.70 14.45 5.52
C SER A 204 6.99 13.27 6.18
N VAL A 205 7.64 12.54 7.10
CA VAL A 205 7.02 11.46 7.88
C VAL A 205 5.91 11.99 8.79
N THR A 206 6.13 13.13 9.46
CA THR A 206 5.11 13.73 10.33
C THR A 206 3.89 14.17 9.52
N ASN A 207 4.11 14.83 8.38
CA ASN A 207 3.05 15.25 7.46
C ASN A 207 2.27 14.04 6.92
N SER A 208 2.96 12.99 6.51
CA SER A 208 2.33 11.76 6.00
C SER A 208 1.37 11.14 7.01
N VAL A 209 1.77 11.08 8.28
CA VAL A 209 0.89 10.59 9.35
C VAL A 209 -0.27 11.55 9.57
N ASN A 210 -0.01 12.86 9.68
CA ASN A 210 -1.04 13.85 9.97
C ASN A 210 -2.14 13.91 8.91
N ARG A 211 -1.79 13.84 7.62
CA ARG A 211 -2.76 13.77 6.51
C ARG A 211 -3.74 12.62 6.70
N ARG A 212 -3.27 11.47 7.14
CA ARG A 212 -4.07 10.26 7.29
C ARG A 212 -4.89 10.19 8.58
N LEU A 213 -4.82 11.24 9.41
CA LEU A 213 -5.68 11.38 10.59
C LEU A 213 -7.02 12.08 10.27
N VAL A 214 -7.21 12.57 9.03
CA VAL A 214 -8.46 13.22 8.61
C VAL A 214 -9.54 12.15 8.45
N ALA A 215 -10.44 12.06 9.42
CA ALA A 215 -11.57 11.14 9.42
C ALA A 215 -12.66 11.62 10.40
N ASP A 216 -13.93 11.39 10.08
CA ASP A 216 -15.07 11.61 10.98
C ASP A 216 -15.34 10.37 11.86
N LYS A 217 -14.67 9.25 11.57
CA LYS A 217 -14.83 7.98 12.29
C LYS A 217 -13.60 7.66 13.15
N PRO A 218 -13.76 6.90 14.24
CA PRO A 218 -12.64 6.50 15.09
C PRO A 218 -11.58 5.71 14.32
N ILE A 219 -10.31 5.96 14.69
CA ILE A 219 -9.12 5.40 14.04
C ILE A 219 -8.48 4.36 14.96
N ALA A 220 -8.12 3.21 14.40
CA ALA A 220 -7.29 2.18 15.01
C ALA A 220 -5.88 2.20 14.42
N PHE A 221 -4.90 1.69 15.17
CA PHE A 221 -3.51 1.61 14.75
C PHE A 221 -3.01 0.19 14.92
N LEU A 222 -2.47 -0.42 13.86
CA LEU A 222 -1.74 -1.67 13.99
C LEU A 222 -0.34 -1.39 14.55
N LEU A 223 0.03 -2.09 15.61
CA LEU A 223 1.25 -1.85 16.36
C LEU A 223 1.99 -3.18 16.57
N SER A 224 3.01 -3.45 15.74
CA SER A 224 3.85 -4.66 15.87
C SER A 224 5.05 -4.48 16.80
N GLY A 225 5.33 -3.25 17.25
CA GLY A 225 6.55 -2.94 17.99
C GLY A 225 7.80 -2.90 17.10
N GLY A 226 7.67 -2.98 15.78
CA GLY A 226 8.68 -2.56 14.81
C GLY A 226 8.71 -1.02 14.71
N VAL A 227 9.84 -0.44 14.27
CA VAL A 227 10.01 1.01 14.22
C VAL A 227 8.91 1.70 13.39
N ASP A 228 8.50 1.13 12.28
CA ASP A 228 7.55 1.72 11.33
C ASP A 228 6.18 1.95 11.95
N SER A 229 5.54 0.87 12.40
CA SER A 229 4.22 0.94 13.06
C SER A 229 4.27 1.74 14.36
N SER A 230 5.40 1.70 15.06
CA SER A 230 5.60 2.44 16.31
C SER A 230 5.71 3.94 16.06
N LEU A 231 6.42 4.39 15.03
CA LEU A 231 6.50 5.79 14.64
C LEU A 231 5.14 6.33 14.21
N VAL A 232 4.39 5.59 13.39
CA VAL A 232 3.04 5.97 12.98
C VAL A 232 2.13 6.18 14.20
N ALA A 233 2.11 5.22 15.13
CA ALA A 233 1.27 5.30 16.33
C ALA A 233 1.71 6.44 17.27
N ALA A 234 3.02 6.62 17.48
CA ALA A 234 3.54 7.64 18.37
C ALA A 234 3.31 9.07 17.84
N LEU A 235 3.54 9.30 16.56
CA LEU A 235 3.27 10.58 15.91
C LEU A 235 1.78 10.92 15.93
N ALA A 236 0.93 9.94 15.60
CA ALA A 236 -0.52 10.11 15.67
C ALA A 236 -1.01 10.45 17.08
N SER A 237 -0.53 9.71 18.10
CA SER A 237 -0.87 9.98 19.51
C SER A 237 -0.47 11.39 19.93
N ARG A 238 0.73 11.84 19.53
CA ARG A 238 1.21 13.20 19.80
C ARG A 238 0.37 14.27 19.11
N THR A 239 0.02 14.06 17.84
CA THR A 239 -0.79 15.02 17.07
C THR A 239 -2.21 15.13 17.60
N LEU A 240 -2.84 14.01 17.91
CA LEU A 240 -4.21 13.98 18.41
C LEU A 240 -4.30 14.46 19.87
N GLY A 241 -3.21 14.39 20.65
CA GLY A 241 -3.17 14.79 22.05
C GLY A 241 -4.10 13.96 22.96
N THR A 242 -4.51 12.77 22.51
CA THR A 242 -5.41 11.85 23.23
C THR A 242 -4.90 10.43 23.15
N SER A 243 -5.37 9.56 24.06
CA SER A 243 -5.09 8.13 23.98
C SER A 243 -5.73 7.53 22.73
N ILE A 244 -4.94 6.86 21.92
CA ILE A 244 -5.35 6.17 20.69
C ILE A 244 -5.59 4.68 20.92
N CYS A 245 -6.33 4.01 20.04
CA CYS A 245 -6.57 2.57 20.11
C CYS A 245 -5.52 1.83 19.27
N THR A 246 -4.66 1.03 19.90
CA THR A 246 -3.62 0.25 19.23
C THR A 246 -3.89 -1.25 19.34
N PHE A 247 -3.57 -1.99 18.29
CA PHE A 247 -3.80 -3.43 18.18
C PHE A 247 -2.56 -4.15 17.70
N CYS A 248 -2.21 -5.24 18.38
CA CYS A 248 -1.19 -6.18 17.94
C CYS A 248 -1.82 -7.56 17.78
N CYS A 249 -1.26 -8.40 16.92
CA CYS A 249 -1.64 -9.80 16.87
C CYS A 249 -0.43 -10.71 16.84
N GLY A 250 -0.59 -11.90 17.38
CA GLY A 250 0.46 -12.91 17.39
C GLY A 250 -0.02 -14.21 18.04
N MET A 251 0.81 -15.25 17.91
CA MET A 251 0.66 -16.43 18.76
C MET A 251 1.21 -16.13 20.14
N GLU A 252 0.79 -16.91 21.12
CA GLU A 252 1.32 -16.80 22.48
C GLU A 252 2.86 -16.86 22.44
N GLU A 253 3.51 -15.97 23.20
CA GLU A 253 4.97 -15.77 23.19
C GLU A 253 5.55 -15.13 21.90
N GLY A 254 4.74 -14.59 20.98
CA GLY A 254 5.22 -13.83 19.83
C GLY A 254 6.07 -12.63 20.23
N THR A 255 7.20 -12.42 19.55
CA THR A 255 8.15 -11.34 19.91
C THR A 255 7.54 -9.96 19.75
N ASP A 256 6.69 -9.76 18.76
CA ASP A 256 6.02 -8.49 18.49
C ASP A 256 5.12 -8.02 19.65
N LEU A 257 4.44 -8.96 20.34
CA LEU A 257 3.55 -8.61 21.46
C LEU A 257 4.28 -7.85 22.55
N LYS A 258 5.51 -8.26 22.90
CA LYS A 258 6.32 -7.60 23.92
C LYS A 258 6.67 -6.16 23.53
N TYR A 259 7.22 -5.98 22.33
CA TYR A 259 7.64 -4.66 21.86
C TYR A 259 6.44 -3.73 21.64
N ALA A 260 5.32 -4.24 21.15
CA ALA A 260 4.08 -3.48 21.01
C ALA A 260 3.56 -2.98 22.36
N ARG A 261 3.63 -3.81 23.40
CA ARG A 261 3.24 -3.44 24.77
C ARG A 261 4.12 -2.32 25.33
N ASP A 262 5.44 -2.39 25.11
CA ASP A 262 6.38 -1.36 25.58
C ASP A 262 6.10 -0.01 24.90
N VAL A 263 5.81 -0.01 23.59
CA VAL A 263 5.41 1.20 22.86
C VAL A 263 4.06 1.72 23.36
N ALA A 264 3.07 0.84 23.48
CA ALA A 264 1.73 1.20 23.93
C ALA A 264 1.75 1.86 25.32
N GLN A 265 2.57 1.35 26.23
CA GLN A 265 2.80 1.93 27.55
C GLN A 265 3.45 3.33 27.45
N LYS A 266 4.48 3.49 26.57
CA LYS A 266 5.18 4.76 26.36
C LYS A 266 4.25 5.86 25.85
N ILE A 267 3.41 5.54 24.87
CA ILE A 267 2.49 6.52 24.26
C ILE A 267 1.14 6.64 24.98
N GLY A 268 0.89 5.80 26.00
CA GLY A 268 -0.36 5.83 26.78
C GLY A 268 -1.59 5.41 25.97
N SER A 269 -1.46 4.44 25.04
CA SER A 269 -2.57 3.98 24.20
C SER A 269 -3.45 2.93 24.88
N TYR A 270 -4.70 2.82 24.43
CA TYR A 270 -5.58 1.67 24.72
C TYR A 270 -5.15 0.50 23.84
N HIS A 271 -4.30 -0.37 24.39
CA HIS A 271 -3.69 -1.45 23.66
C HIS A 271 -4.45 -2.77 23.80
N THR A 272 -4.67 -3.46 22.67
CA THR A 272 -5.31 -4.77 22.64
C THR A 272 -4.41 -5.77 21.90
N GLU A 273 -4.11 -6.89 22.58
CA GLU A 273 -3.39 -8.02 21.98
C GLU A 273 -4.40 -9.07 21.48
N VAL A 274 -4.37 -9.36 20.21
CA VAL A 274 -5.23 -10.35 19.56
C VAL A 274 -4.44 -11.65 19.41
N ILE A 275 -4.60 -12.55 20.36
CA ILE A 275 -3.89 -13.83 20.36
C ILE A 275 -4.65 -14.84 19.50
N PHE A 276 -3.92 -15.59 18.67
CA PHE A 276 -4.48 -16.69 17.88
C PHE A 276 -3.62 -17.95 17.99
N THR A 277 -4.26 -19.11 17.83
CA THR A 277 -3.55 -20.41 17.82
C THR A 277 -3.11 -20.78 16.40
N PRO A 278 -2.11 -21.68 16.25
CA PRO A 278 -1.73 -22.24 14.96
C PRO A 278 -2.93 -22.72 14.13
N GLU A 279 -3.86 -23.45 14.75
CA GLU A 279 -5.05 -24.01 14.10
C GLU A 279 -5.98 -22.89 13.59
N GLN A 280 -6.15 -21.83 14.38
CA GLN A 280 -6.94 -20.65 13.97
C GLN A 280 -6.30 -19.94 12.79
N GLY A 281 -4.97 -19.82 12.80
CA GLY A 281 -4.22 -19.23 11.68
C GLY A 281 -4.33 -20.07 10.41
N LEU A 282 -4.15 -21.40 10.51
CA LEU A 282 -4.26 -22.32 9.37
C LEU A 282 -5.68 -22.37 8.80
N ALA A 283 -6.70 -22.33 9.67
CA ALA A 283 -8.09 -22.40 9.26
C ALA A 283 -8.55 -21.21 8.39
N VAL A 284 -7.92 -20.04 8.51
CA VAL A 284 -8.30 -18.85 7.73
C VAL A 284 -7.53 -18.73 6.41
N ILE A 285 -6.53 -19.56 6.13
CA ILE A 285 -5.73 -19.47 4.88
C ILE A 285 -6.60 -19.48 3.62
N PRO A 286 -7.61 -20.36 3.45
CA PRO A 286 -8.48 -20.32 2.26
C PRO A 286 -9.21 -18.99 2.12
N ASP A 287 -9.74 -18.43 3.21
CA ASP A 287 -10.40 -17.14 3.21
C ASP A 287 -9.43 -15.99 2.92
N VAL A 288 -8.19 -16.09 3.40
CA VAL A 288 -7.12 -15.12 3.12
C VAL A 288 -6.82 -15.10 1.63
N VAL A 289 -6.54 -16.23 0.99
CA VAL A 289 -6.27 -16.31 -0.46
C VAL A 289 -7.42 -15.70 -1.26
N LYS A 290 -8.67 -16.03 -0.90
CA LYS A 290 -9.87 -15.45 -1.52
C LYS A 290 -9.99 -13.94 -1.30
N THR A 291 -9.58 -13.46 -0.12
CA THR A 291 -9.70 -12.05 0.27
C THR A 291 -8.66 -11.19 -0.44
N ILE A 292 -7.39 -11.59 -0.39
CA ILE A 292 -6.30 -10.82 -0.98
C ILE A 292 -6.18 -11.01 -2.50
N GLU A 293 -6.88 -12.00 -3.06
CA GLU A 293 -6.83 -12.30 -4.49
C GLU A 293 -5.40 -12.50 -5.00
N SER A 294 -4.62 -13.27 -4.24
CA SER A 294 -3.21 -13.56 -4.53
C SER A 294 -2.85 -14.99 -4.16
N TRP A 295 -1.91 -15.54 -4.94
CA TRP A 295 -1.27 -16.83 -4.68
C TRP A 295 0.20 -16.68 -4.26
N ASP A 296 0.68 -15.45 -4.09
CA ASP A 296 2.05 -15.20 -3.66
C ASP A 296 2.29 -15.68 -2.23
N THR A 297 3.37 -16.45 -2.05
CA THR A 297 3.66 -17.13 -0.79
C THR A 297 3.85 -16.17 0.38
N THR A 298 4.63 -15.11 0.16
CA THR A 298 4.95 -14.12 1.20
C THR A 298 3.72 -13.33 1.59
N THR A 299 2.96 -12.88 0.59
CA THR A 299 1.74 -12.10 0.80
C THR A 299 0.72 -12.90 1.59
N VAL A 300 0.48 -14.18 1.25
CA VAL A 300 -0.47 -15.03 1.98
C VAL A 300 -0.03 -15.27 3.43
N ARG A 301 1.25 -15.60 3.65
CA ARG A 301 1.79 -15.83 5.02
C ARG A 301 1.56 -14.64 5.93
N ALA A 302 1.94 -13.45 5.45
CA ALA A 302 1.83 -12.21 6.22
C ALA A 302 0.38 -11.75 6.39
N SER A 303 -0.51 -12.12 5.48
CA SER A 303 -1.93 -11.73 5.53
C SER A 303 -2.70 -12.37 6.66
N VAL A 304 -2.31 -13.55 7.15
CA VAL A 304 -3.07 -14.29 8.16
C VAL A 304 -3.25 -13.48 9.45
N GLY A 305 -2.17 -12.92 10.00
CA GLY A 305 -2.24 -12.10 11.20
C GLY A 305 -3.05 -10.82 10.98
N GLN A 306 -2.82 -10.14 9.85
CA GLN A 306 -3.53 -8.90 9.51
C GLN A 306 -5.03 -9.13 9.29
N TYR A 307 -5.41 -10.23 8.65
CA TYR A 307 -6.81 -10.65 8.50
C TYR A 307 -7.50 -10.90 9.84
N ILE A 308 -6.81 -11.59 10.78
CA ILE A 308 -7.35 -11.91 12.11
C ILE A 308 -7.53 -10.64 12.95
N VAL A 309 -6.52 -9.76 13.01
CA VAL A 309 -6.62 -8.52 13.80
C VAL A 309 -7.67 -7.56 13.22
N SER A 310 -7.76 -7.44 11.91
CA SER A 310 -8.78 -6.59 11.25
C SER A 310 -10.19 -7.10 11.54
N ARG A 311 -10.41 -8.43 11.51
CA ARG A 311 -11.66 -9.05 11.94
C ARG A 311 -12.01 -8.71 13.38
N TYR A 312 -11.02 -8.73 14.27
CA TYR A 312 -11.22 -8.39 15.68
C TYR A 312 -11.63 -6.92 15.84
N ILE A 313 -10.90 -5.99 15.22
CA ILE A 313 -11.19 -4.54 15.27
C ILE A 313 -12.63 -4.28 14.83
N SER A 314 -13.02 -4.80 13.66
CA SER A 314 -14.36 -4.63 13.11
C SER A 314 -15.49 -5.14 14.02
N LYS A 315 -15.24 -6.25 14.75
CA LYS A 315 -16.27 -6.88 15.59
C LYS A 315 -16.38 -6.31 17.00
N HIS A 316 -15.32 -5.68 17.49
CA HIS A 316 -15.23 -5.30 18.91
C HIS A 316 -15.02 -3.80 19.14
N THR A 317 -14.96 -3.01 18.07
CA THR A 317 -14.79 -1.56 18.15
C THR A 317 -15.65 -0.83 17.14
N ASP A 318 -15.82 0.49 17.33
CA ASP A 318 -16.47 1.38 16.37
C ASP A 318 -15.49 1.97 15.34
N CYS A 319 -14.21 1.59 15.39
CA CYS A 319 -13.20 2.07 14.46
C CYS A 319 -13.58 1.71 13.02
N LYS A 320 -13.32 2.64 12.10
CA LYS A 320 -13.52 2.44 10.65
C LYS A 320 -12.25 2.63 9.84
N VAL A 321 -11.28 3.35 10.38
CA VAL A 321 -9.98 3.60 9.77
C VAL A 321 -8.91 2.84 10.54
N VAL A 322 -7.94 2.26 9.83
CA VAL A 322 -6.81 1.52 10.40
C VAL A 322 -5.51 2.03 9.78
N LEU A 323 -4.67 2.69 10.56
CA LEU A 323 -3.33 3.08 10.13
C LEU A 323 -2.35 1.93 10.34
N VAL A 324 -1.50 1.72 9.33
CA VAL A 324 -0.52 0.63 9.28
C VAL A 324 0.88 1.16 8.94
N GLY A 325 1.91 0.37 9.20
CA GLY A 325 3.31 0.74 9.02
C GLY A 325 3.98 0.14 7.79
N GLU A 326 3.22 -0.30 6.78
CA GLU A 326 3.75 -0.88 5.55
C GLU A 326 4.48 0.16 4.68
N GLY A 327 5.43 -0.29 3.88
CA GLY A 327 6.15 0.48 2.86
C GLY A 327 7.61 0.83 3.16
N PRO A 328 8.02 1.12 4.40
CA PRO A 328 9.41 1.50 4.66
C PRO A 328 10.44 0.40 4.36
N ASP A 329 10.04 -0.85 4.30
CA ASP A 329 10.96 -1.94 3.97
C ASP A 329 11.44 -1.85 2.52
N GLU A 330 10.56 -1.43 1.62
CA GLU A 330 10.84 -1.17 0.21
C GLU A 330 11.50 0.19 0.03
N VAL A 331 10.91 1.24 0.57
CA VAL A 331 11.38 2.63 0.43
C VAL A 331 12.80 2.78 0.98
N CYS A 332 13.05 2.25 2.17
CA CYS A 332 14.31 2.41 2.89
C CYS A 332 15.28 1.22 2.69
N SER A 333 14.94 0.26 1.82
CA SER A 333 15.78 -0.92 1.54
C SER A 333 16.16 -1.70 2.79
N SER A 334 15.22 -1.97 3.69
CA SER A 334 15.52 -2.51 5.01
C SER A 334 15.39 -4.03 5.15
N TYR A 335 15.02 -4.73 4.10
CA TYR A 335 15.07 -6.19 4.11
C TYR A 335 16.49 -6.68 4.37
N LEU A 336 16.64 -7.72 5.19
CA LEU A 336 17.97 -8.27 5.53
C LEU A 336 18.78 -8.65 4.31
N ILE A 337 18.12 -9.09 3.25
CA ILE A 337 18.75 -9.39 1.97
C ILE A 337 19.46 -8.18 1.35
N ASN A 338 19.04 -6.96 1.66
CA ASN A 338 19.62 -5.73 1.12
C ASN A 338 21.04 -5.45 1.65
N TRP A 339 21.45 -6.13 2.73
CA TRP A 339 22.86 -6.11 3.19
C TRP A 339 23.81 -6.75 2.18
N TYR A 340 23.29 -7.58 1.27
CA TYR A 340 24.06 -8.24 0.21
C TYR A 340 24.03 -7.48 -1.13
N ALA A 341 23.41 -6.29 -1.18
CA ALA A 341 23.42 -5.49 -2.38
C ALA A 341 24.84 -5.26 -2.90
N PRO A 342 25.14 -5.51 -4.18
CA PRO A 342 26.49 -5.46 -4.69
C PRO A 342 27.12 -4.05 -4.67
N ASN A 343 26.28 -3.02 -4.70
CA ASN A 343 26.67 -1.61 -4.60
C ASN A 343 25.44 -0.73 -4.34
N ALA A 344 25.69 0.53 -4.02
CA ALA A 344 24.65 1.51 -3.65
C ALA A 344 23.66 1.79 -4.80
N ASN A 345 24.13 1.87 -6.05
CA ASN A 345 23.26 2.09 -7.20
C ASN A 345 22.27 0.93 -7.40
N ALA A 346 22.78 -0.32 -7.31
CA ALA A 346 21.94 -1.51 -7.41
C ALA A 346 20.86 -1.54 -6.31
N LEU A 347 21.22 -1.15 -5.08
CA LEU A 347 20.29 -1.02 -3.98
C LEU A 347 19.21 0.02 -4.26
N GLY A 348 19.60 1.23 -4.72
CA GLY A 348 18.67 2.30 -5.02
C GLY A 348 17.67 1.94 -6.13
N GLU A 349 18.14 1.31 -7.20
CA GLU A 349 17.26 0.84 -8.28
C GLU A 349 16.35 -0.30 -7.82
N SER A 350 16.83 -1.20 -6.95
CA SER A 350 16.01 -2.25 -6.35
C SER A 350 14.89 -1.67 -5.48
N ALA A 351 15.15 -0.63 -4.70
CA ALA A 351 14.13 0.05 -3.90
C ALA A 351 13.00 0.61 -4.80
N LYS A 352 13.36 1.28 -5.89
CA LYS A 352 12.38 1.75 -6.88
C LYS A 352 11.56 0.62 -7.48
N GLU A 353 12.22 -0.50 -7.82
CA GLU A 353 11.54 -1.68 -8.38
C GLU A 353 10.56 -2.29 -7.36
N TYR A 354 10.94 -2.42 -6.08
CA TYR A 354 10.05 -2.93 -5.04
C TYR A 354 8.85 -2.01 -4.82
N VAL A 355 9.04 -0.69 -4.75
CA VAL A 355 7.93 0.26 -4.59
C VAL A 355 7.00 0.25 -5.81
N LYS A 356 7.53 0.16 -7.04
CA LYS A 356 6.71 0.01 -8.25
C LYS A 356 5.83 -1.24 -8.25
N LYS A 357 6.24 -2.28 -7.55
CA LYS A 357 5.54 -3.57 -7.48
C LYS A 357 4.79 -3.82 -6.18
N ILE A 358 4.90 -2.92 -5.21
CA ILE A 358 4.34 -3.10 -3.86
C ILE A 358 2.81 -3.33 -3.87
N HIS A 359 2.13 -2.78 -4.87
CA HIS A 359 0.68 -2.93 -5.05
C HIS A 359 0.25 -4.37 -5.35
N TYR A 360 1.16 -5.24 -5.81
CA TYR A 360 0.91 -6.69 -5.96
C TYR A 360 1.05 -7.46 -4.64
N PHE A 361 1.77 -6.91 -3.65
CA PHE A 361 2.23 -7.61 -2.44
C PHE A 361 1.73 -6.94 -1.15
N ASP A 362 2.56 -6.13 -0.49
CA ASP A 362 2.26 -5.60 0.85
C ASP A 362 1.10 -4.63 0.87
N VAL A 363 0.96 -3.78 -0.13
CA VAL A 363 -0.20 -2.88 -0.27
C VAL A 363 -1.48 -3.67 -0.52
N LYS A 364 -1.43 -4.68 -1.41
CA LYS A 364 -2.58 -5.56 -1.65
C LYS A 364 -3.01 -6.27 -0.37
N ARG A 365 -2.05 -6.79 0.39
CA ARG A 365 -2.29 -7.39 1.69
C ARG A 365 -2.97 -6.41 2.65
N ALA A 366 -2.39 -5.22 2.82
CA ALA A 366 -2.90 -4.23 3.74
C ALA A 366 -4.32 -3.80 3.38
N ASP A 367 -4.56 -3.38 2.14
CA ASP A 367 -5.89 -2.94 1.69
C ASP A 367 -6.94 -4.07 1.84
N ARG A 368 -6.65 -5.25 1.29
CA ARG A 368 -7.62 -6.34 1.22
C ARG A 368 -7.98 -6.96 2.58
N CYS A 369 -6.97 -7.20 3.44
CA CYS A 369 -7.22 -7.78 4.76
C CYS A 369 -8.04 -6.85 5.66
N ILE A 370 -7.89 -5.54 5.48
CA ILE A 370 -8.59 -4.53 6.26
C ILE A 370 -9.98 -4.29 5.67
N SER A 371 -10.08 -4.02 4.37
CA SER A 371 -11.35 -3.69 3.70
C SER A 371 -12.36 -4.83 3.73
N ARG A 372 -11.91 -6.09 3.77
CA ARG A 372 -12.76 -7.29 3.95
C ARG A 372 -13.73 -7.18 5.12
N TRP A 373 -13.36 -6.43 6.15
CA TRP A 373 -14.12 -6.30 7.39
C TRP A 373 -14.86 -4.96 7.51
N GLY A 374 -15.01 -4.22 6.41
CA GLY A 374 -15.65 -2.90 6.43
C GLY A 374 -14.83 -1.89 7.23
N LEU A 375 -13.53 -1.93 7.05
CA LEU A 375 -12.53 -0.99 7.56
C LEU A 375 -11.75 -0.40 6.39
N GLU A 376 -11.14 0.76 6.59
CA GLU A 376 -10.25 1.39 5.63
C GLU A 376 -8.80 1.37 6.13
N GLY A 377 -7.91 0.73 5.38
CA GLY A 377 -6.47 0.79 5.63
C GLY A 377 -5.85 2.07 5.07
N ARG A 378 -4.96 2.70 5.83
CA ARG A 378 -4.14 3.84 5.38
C ARG A 378 -2.67 3.56 5.64
N VAL A 379 -1.82 3.91 4.67
CA VAL A 379 -0.38 3.58 4.65
C VAL A 379 0.49 4.84 4.65
N PRO A 380 0.65 5.53 5.81
CA PRO A 380 1.35 6.81 5.89
C PRO A 380 2.76 6.78 5.30
N LEU A 381 3.48 5.67 5.47
CA LEU A 381 4.88 5.56 5.08
C LEU A 381 5.06 5.13 3.59
N LEU A 382 3.99 5.21 2.81
CA LEU A 382 4.01 5.20 1.34
C LEU A 382 3.56 6.54 0.74
N ASP A 383 3.55 7.60 1.53
CA ASP A 383 3.27 8.94 1.05
C ASP A 383 4.36 9.40 0.05
N PRO A 384 3.98 9.92 -1.13
CA PRO A 384 4.94 10.39 -2.12
C PRO A 384 5.92 11.44 -1.60
N GLU A 385 5.51 12.30 -0.65
CA GLU A 385 6.40 13.29 -0.02
C GLU A 385 7.51 12.60 0.77
N PHE A 386 7.16 11.60 1.60
CA PHE A 386 8.15 10.82 2.35
C PHE A 386 9.09 10.04 1.42
N ILE A 387 8.55 9.37 0.40
CA ILE A 387 9.36 8.61 -0.55
C ILE A 387 10.38 9.52 -1.25
N ARG A 388 9.94 10.68 -1.76
CA ARG A 388 10.83 11.65 -2.42
C ARG A 388 11.88 12.21 -1.45
N SER A 389 11.48 12.55 -0.22
CA SER A 389 12.40 13.02 0.82
C SER A 389 13.47 11.97 1.13
N TYR A 390 13.08 10.72 1.36
CA TYR A 390 14.02 9.63 1.63
C TYR A 390 14.92 9.32 0.43
N TRP A 391 14.40 9.36 -0.78
CA TRP A 391 15.16 9.07 -2.00
C TRP A 391 16.02 10.25 -2.50
N SER A 392 15.88 11.42 -1.90
CA SER A 392 16.82 12.52 -2.12
C SER A 392 18.21 12.28 -1.49
N LEU A 393 18.30 11.34 -0.54
CA LEU A 393 19.57 10.89 0.03
C LEU A 393 20.46 10.25 -1.05
N PRO A 394 21.78 10.48 -1.02
CA PRO A 394 22.74 9.74 -1.83
C PRO A 394 22.57 8.23 -1.64
N TYR A 395 22.80 7.47 -2.70
CA TYR A 395 22.60 6.02 -2.66
C TYR A 395 23.46 5.32 -1.60
N GLU A 396 24.67 5.82 -1.37
CA GLU A 396 25.61 5.31 -0.36
C GLU A 396 25.03 5.45 1.05
N GLU A 397 24.37 6.58 1.35
CA GLU A 397 23.76 6.84 2.65
C GLU A 397 22.60 5.89 2.98
N ARG A 398 21.94 5.35 1.94
CA ARG A 398 20.83 4.40 2.10
C ARG A 398 21.27 2.96 2.30
N MET A 399 22.57 2.66 2.13
CA MET A 399 23.11 1.33 2.38
C MET A 399 23.03 0.98 3.87
N PRO A 400 22.43 -0.17 4.25
CA PRO A 400 22.34 -0.57 5.67
C PRO A 400 23.70 -0.64 6.36
N ALA A 401 24.75 -1.08 5.64
CA ALA A 401 26.10 -1.19 6.16
C ALA A 401 26.75 0.19 6.43
N TYR A 402 26.32 1.25 5.79
CA TYR A 402 26.97 2.57 5.89
C TYR A 402 26.83 3.17 7.30
N ARG A 403 25.63 3.09 7.89
CA ARG A 403 25.35 3.57 9.25
C ARG A 403 25.22 2.43 10.28
N GLY A 404 25.41 1.19 9.87
CA GLY A 404 25.43 0.00 10.75
C GLY A 404 24.06 -0.53 11.20
N ILE A 405 22.98 0.10 10.76
CA ILE A 405 21.60 -0.36 11.00
C ILE A 405 20.71 0.01 9.81
N GLU A 406 19.77 -0.86 9.48
CA GLU A 406 18.75 -0.54 8.46
C GLU A 406 17.83 0.60 8.93
N LYS A 407 17.34 1.39 7.98
CA LYS A 407 16.47 2.55 8.25
C LYS A 407 17.08 3.61 9.17
N TRP A 408 18.41 3.76 9.21
CA TRP A 408 19.04 4.76 10.08
C TRP A 408 18.42 6.15 9.87
N TRP A 409 18.24 6.57 8.63
CA TRP A 409 17.65 7.85 8.25
C TRP A 409 16.15 8.00 8.58
N LEU A 410 15.45 6.90 8.86
CA LEU A 410 14.08 6.94 9.38
C LEU A 410 14.07 6.98 10.93
N ARG A 411 15.07 6.41 11.59
CA ARG A 411 15.16 6.31 13.06
C ARG A 411 15.72 7.58 13.66
N GLN A 412 16.84 8.06 13.13
CA GLN A 412 17.59 9.18 13.68
C GLN A 412 16.81 10.50 13.77
N PRO A 413 15.94 10.87 12.80
CA PRO A 413 15.11 12.07 12.92
C PRO A 413 14.25 12.16 14.18
N PHE A 414 13.98 11.03 14.83
CA PHE A 414 13.08 10.91 15.99
C PHE A 414 13.81 10.50 17.28
N ALA A 415 15.13 10.34 17.25
CA ALA A 415 15.89 9.83 18.40
C ALA A 415 15.88 10.78 19.61
N ASP A 416 15.87 12.07 19.35
CA ASP A 416 15.87 13.13 20.38
C ASP A 416 14.47 13.56 20.84
N MET A 417 13.41 12.98 20.28
CA MET A 417 12.02 13.41 20.52
C MET A 417 11.32 12.68 21.67
N ASP A 418 11.95 11.70 22.28
CA ASP A 418 11.39 10.83 23.34
C ASP A 418 10.03 10.19 22.95
N LEU A 419 9.85 9.89 21.65
CA LEU A 419 8.61 9.31 21.13
C LEU A 419 8.50 7.81 21.43
N LEU A 420 9.59 7.08 21.34
CA LEU A 420 9.65 5.62 21.45
C LEU A 420 10.69 5.20 22.49
N PRO A 421 10.51 4.02 23.13
CA PRO A 421 11.60 3.40 23.88
C PRO A 421 12.82 3.18 22.98
N GLU A 422 14.03 3.46 23.46
CA GLU A 422 15.28 3.34 22.67
C GLU A 422 15.45 1.94 22.07
N HIS A 423 15.17 0.89 22.84
CA HIS A 423 15.28 -0.49 22.38
C HIS A 423 14.28 -0.86 21.28
N VAL A 424 13.17 -0.11 21.12
CA VAL A 424 12.23 -0.22 20.01
C VAL A 424 12.72 0.60 18.83
N LEU A 425 13.14 1.85 19.07
CA LEU A 425 13.66 2.73 18.02
C LEU A 425 14.87 2.11 17.33
N MET A 426 15.73 1.38 18.07
CA MET A 426 16.93 0.71 17.57
C MET A 426 16.74 -0.80 17.38
N ARG A 427 15.51 -1.32 17.40
CA ARG A 427 15.21 -2.73 17.15
C ARG A 427 15.59 -3.10 15.72
N LYS A 428 16.38 -4.15 15.54
CA LYS A 428 16.69 -4.71 14.21
C LYS A 428 15.41 -5.23 13.54
N LYS A 429 15.42 -5.21 12.21
CA LYS A 429 14.27 -5.69 11.41
C LYS A 429 13.96 -7.16 11.68
N GLU A 430 12.71 -7.45 11.97
CA GLU A 430 12.12 -8.79 11.99
C GLU A 430 10.92 -8.82 11.04
N ALA A 431 10.78 -9.85 10.22
CA ALA A 431 9.64 -9.96 9.31
C ALA A 431 8.35 -10.19 10.12
N PHE A 432 7.24 -9.61 9.67
CA PHE A 432 5.95 -9.73 10.37
C PHE A 432 5.53 -11.20 10.59
N SER A 433 5.72 -12.05 9.58
CA SER A 433 5.45 -13.50 9.69
C SER A 433 6.31 -14.21 10.75
N ASP A 434 7.46 -13.64 11.10
CA ASP A 434 8.35 -14.15 12.14
C ASP A 434 7.99 -13.56 13.52
N GLY A 435 7.68 -12.26 13.59
CA GLY A 435 7.29 -11.56 14.82
C GLY A 435 6.00 -12.10 15.46
N VAL A 436 5.06 -12.58 14.66
CA VAL A 436 3.82 -13.23 15.15
C VAL A 436 4.04 -14.65 15.66
N SER A 437 5.23 -15.25 15.42
CA SER A 437 5.52 -16.65 15.72
C SER A 437 5.76 -16.88 17.22
N GLY A 438 5.22 -17.99 17.75
CA GLY A 438 5.54 -18.52 19.08
C GLY A 438 6.82 -19.39 19.08
N LYS A 439 6.85 -20.44 19.91
CA LYS A 439 8.00 -21.39 19.99
C LYS A 439 8.32 -22.05 18.65
N LYS A 440 7.28 -22.41 17.88
CA LYS A 440 7.42 -22.91 16.51
C LYS A 440 7.14 -21.78 15.55
N SER A 441 7.99 -21.62 14.53
CA SER A 441 7.80 -20.54 13.56
C SER A 441 6.53 -20.74 12.73
N TRP A 442 5.85 -19.66 12.38
CA TRP A 442 4.69 -19.68 11.49
C TRP A 442 5.03 -20.38 10.16
N PHE A 443 6.21 -20.12 9.63
CA PHE A 443 6.73 -20.86 8.47
C PHE A 443 6.68 -22.37 8.66
N GLN A 444 7.27 -22.90 9.75
CA GLN A 444 7.30 -24.35 9.99
C GLN A 444 5.91 -24.95 10.20
N ILE A 445 5.00 -24.20 10.86
CA ILE A 445 3.61 -24.63 11.06
C ILE A 445 2.92 -24.80 9.71
N ILE A 446 3.13 -23.85 8.78
CA ILE A 446 2.56 -23.94 7.43
C ILE A 446 3.18 -25.12 6.67
N GLN A 447 4.53 -25.30 6.72
CA GLN A 447 5.17 -26.42 6.01
C GLN A 447 4.61 -27.77 6.45
N ASP A 448 4.44 -27.98 7.75
CA ASP A 448 3.85 -29.22 8.28
C ASP A 448 2.40 -29.39 7.81
N PHE A 449 1.62 -28.33 7.80
CA PHE A 449 0.23 -28.35 7.34
C PHE A 449 0.11 -28.70 5.85
N VAL A 450 0.91 -28.07 4.99
CA VAL A 450 0.81 -28.29 3.54
C VAL A 450 1.42 -29.64 3.10
N ALA A 451 2.27 -30.24 3.93
CA ALA A 451 2.82 -31.58 3.66
C ALA A 451 1.71 -32.63 3.45
N ASP A 452 0.62 -32.49 4.22
CA ASP A 452 -0.55 -33.38 4.12
C ASP A 452 -1.60 -32.91 3.09
N LYS A 453 -1.47 -31.69 2.55
CA LYS A 453 -2.42 -31.09 1.60
C LYS A 453 -2.01 -31.25 0.15
N VAL A 454 -0.71 -31.41 -0.10
CA VAL A 454 -0.13 -31.53 -1.45
C VAL A 454 0.77 -32.75 -1.50
N THR A 455 0.47 -33.67 -2.39
CA THR A 455 1.24 -34.90 -2.57
C THR A 455 2.55 -34.65 -3.34
N ASP A 456 3.50 -35.56 -3.23
CA ASP A 456 4.75 -35.48 -4.01
C ASP A 456 4.47 -35.70 -5.52
N GLU A 457 3.42 -36.43 -5.87
CA GLU A 457 2.95 -36.63 -7.25
C GLU A 457 2.40 -35.31 -7.83
N GLU A 458 1.57 -34.56 -7.07
CA GLU A 458 1.10 -33.22 -7.47
C GLU A 458 2.29 -32.29 -7.72
N MET A 459 3.30 -32.30 -6.83
CA MET A 459 4.51 -31.50 -7.01
C MET A 459 5.32 -31.92 -8.25
N ALA A 460 5.45 -33.22 -8.53
CA ALA A 460 6.17 -33.71 -9.70
C ALA A 460 5.51 -33.24 -11.02
N HIS A 461 4.20 -32.99 -10.99
CA HIS A 461 3.42 -32.53 -12.14
C HIS A 461 3.12 -31.01 -12.11
N ALA A 462 3.68 -30.27 -11.16
CA ALA A 462 3.36 -28.85 -10.96
C ALA A 462 3.57 -27.99 -12.22
N ALA A 463 4.62 -28.24 -13.00
CA ALA A 463 4.90 -27.52 -14.26
C ALA A 463 3.84 -27.79 -15.34
N ASN A 464 3.22 -28.95 -15.34
CA ASN A 464 2.15 -29.29 -16.27
C ASN A 464 0.82 -28.68 -15.85
N THR A 465 0.54 -28.68 -14.53
CA THR A 465 -0.70 -28.14 -13.97
C THR A 465 -0.70 -26.60 -13.94
N TYR A 466 0.41 -26.01 -13.52
CA TYR A 466 0.59 -24.55 -13.39
C TYR A 466 1.86 -24.09 -14.11
N PRO A 467 1.86 -24.01 -15.44
CA PRO A 467 3.05 -23.63 -16.21
C PRO A 467 3.50 -22.19 -15.98
N TYR A 468 2.54 -21.28 -15.66
CA TYR A 468 2.84 -19.89 -15.35
C TYR A 468 3.37 -19.75 -13.93
N CYS A 469 4.57 -19.20 -13.75
CA CYS A 469 5.21 -19.07 -12.44
C CYS A 469 5.06 -20.37 -11.63
N THR A 470 5.53 -21.49 -12.16
CA THR A 470 5.36 -22.83 -11.61
C THR A 470 5.66 -22.87 -10.12
N PRO A 471 4.74 -23.37 -9.27
CA PRO A 471 4.98 -23.49 -7.84
C PRO A 471 6.17 -24.41 -7.54
N ALA A 472 7.17 -23.91 -6.80
CA ALA A 472 8.38 -24.67 -6.46
C ALA A 472 8.29 -25.37 -5.08
N THR A 473 7.27 -25.07 -4.28
CA THR A 473 7.05 -25.64 -2.94
C THR A 473 5.61 -26.10 -2.79
N LYS A 474 5.36 -27.03 -1.85
CA LYS A 474 4.00 -27.50 -1.53
C LYS A 474 3.10 -26.35 -1.05
N GLU A 475 3.66 -25.37 -0.34
CA GLU A 475 2.94 -24.18 0.08
C GLU A 475 2.51 -23.32 -1.11
N ALA A 476 3.44 -23.02 -2.02
CA ALA A 476 3.14 -22.26 -3.23
C ALA A 476 2.09 -22.98 -4.10
N TYR A 477 2.18 -24.31 -4.19
CA TYR A 477 1.21 -25.14 -4.89
C TYR A 477 -0.18 -25.07 -4.24
N TYR A 478 -0.25 -25.19 -2.91
CA TYR A 478 -1.51 -25.12 -2.18
C TYR A 478 -2.23 -23.78 -2.36
N TYR A 479 -1.48 -22.67 -2.26
CA TYR A 479 -2.05 -21.34 -2.47
C TYR A 479 -2.49 -21.12 -3.92
N ARG A 480 -1.72 -21.61 -4.90
CA ARG A 480 -2.10 -21.57 -6.31
C ARG A 480 -3.37 -22.37 -6.58
N LYS A 481 -3.50 -23.56 -6.00
CA LYS A 481 -4.67 -24.40 -6.10
C LYS A 481 -5.92 -23.68 -5.58
N LEU A 482 -5.85 -23.12 -4.37
CA LEU A 482 -6.94 -22.33 -3.79
C LEU A 482 -7.31 -21.12 -4.66
N PHE A 483 -6.32 -20.40 -5.18
CA PHE A 483 -6.56 -19.24 -6.04
C PHE A 483 -7.31 -19.66 -7.31
N CYS A 484 -6.86 -20.69 -7.99
CA CYS A 484 -7.51 -21.18 -9.22
C CYS A 484 -8.91 -21.72 -8.95
N GLU A 485 -9.15 -22.37 -7.80
CA GLU A 485 -10.49 -22.79 -7.38
C GLU A 485 -11.47 -21.62 -7.19
N TYR A 486 -10.98 -20.44 -6.72
CA TYR A 486 -11.82 -19.26 -6.51
C TYR A 486 -12.00 -18.38 -7.74
N PHE A 487 -10.97 -18.24 -8.58
CA PHE A 487 -10.92 -17.22 -9.63
C PHE A 487 -10.78 -17.79 -11.04
N GLY A 488 -10.48 -19.08 -11.18
CA GLY A 488 -10.15 -19.72 -12.47
C GLY A 488 -8.67 -19.66 -12.81
N GLU A 489 -8.23 -20.56 -13.68
CA GLU A 489 -6.84 -20.65 -14.11
C GLU A 489 -6.44 -19.50 -15.04
N ASP A 490 -7.39 -18.90 -15.74
CA ASP A 490 -7.20 -17.77 -16.63
C ASP A 490 -6.87 -16.45 -15.90
N ARG A 491 -7.02 -16.41 -14.57
CA ARG A 491 -6.73 -15.25 -13.72
C ARG A 491 -5.35 -15.28 -13.04
N GLN A 492 -4.61 -16.38 -13.14
CA GLN A 492 -3.35 -16.53 -12.41
C GLN A 492 -2.27 -15.51 -12.82
N GLU A 493 -2.32 -14.99 -14.05
CA GLU A 493 -1.36 -14.01 -14.58
C GLU A 493 -1.56 -12.59 -14.04
N ILE A 494 -2.62 -12.33 -13.26
CA ILE A 494 -2.82 -11.05 -12.58
C ILE A 494 -1.69 -10.78 -11.57
N ILE A 495 -1.11 -11.82 -10.98
CA ILE A 495 0.11 -11.72 -10.16
C ILE A 495 1.31 -12.02 -11.07
N PRO A 496 2.20 -11.05 -11.32
CA PRO A 496 3.22 -11.18 -12.37
C PRO A 496 4.34 -12.15 -12.00
N HIS A 497 4.63 -12.33 -10.72
CA HIS A 497 5.68 -13.23 -10.21
C HIS A 497 5.51 -13.44 -8.70
N TYR A 498 6.21 -14.41 -8.12
CA TYR A 498 6.38 -14.51 -6.67
C TYR A 498 7.24 -13.35 -6.15
N TRP A 499 6.86 -12.79 -4.99
CA TRP A 499 7.79 -11.93 -4.27
C TRP A 499 9.02 -12.75 -3.86
N GLN A 500 10.20 -12.23 -4.12
CA GLN A 500 11.44 -12.91 -3.76
C GLN A 500 12.57 -11.92 -3.52
N PRO A 501 13.59 -12.33 -2.75
CA PRO A 501 14.80 -11.55 -2.57
C PRO A 501 15.48 -11.21 -3.90
N LYS A 502 16.03 -9.99 -4.03
CA LYS A 502 16.76 -9.58 -5.24
C LYS A 502 18.12 -10.26 -5.35
N TRP A 503 18.81 -10.43 -4.22
CA TRP A 503 20.17 -10.99 -4.19
C TRP A 503 20.27 -12.20 -3.28
N ASP A 504 21.24 -13.08 -3.60
CA ASP A 504 21.71 -14.13 -2.71
C ASP A 504 22.79 -13.61 -1.74
N ALA A 505 23.28 -14.49 -0.84
CA ALA A 505 24.32 -14.15 0.13
C ALA A 505 25.69 -13.76 -0.50
N ASN A 506 25.86 -13.93 -1.81
CA ASN A 506 27.06 -13.54 -2.55
C ASN A 506 26.86 -12.24 -3.36
N GLY A 507 25.73 -11.57 -3.20
CA GLY A 507 25.37 -10.36 -3.93
C GLY A 507 25.02 -10.59 -5.40
N LYS A 508 24.70 -11.81 -5.80
CA LYS A 508 24.22 -12.13 -7.15
C LYS A 508 22.71 -12.08 -7.20
N GLU A 509 22.17 -11.66 -8.34
CA GLU A 509 20.73 -11.74 -8.56
C GLU A 509 20.26 -13.19 -8.45
N VAL A 510 19.17 -13.37 -7.70
CA VAL A 510 18.53 -14.66 -7.52
C VAL A 510 17.93 -15.13 -8.82
N ALA A 511 18.36 -16.29 -9.31
CA ALA A 511 17.79 -16.96 -10.48
C ALA A 511 16.78 -18.03 -10.04
N GLY A 512 15.55 -17.93 -10.50
CA GLY A 512 14.47 -18.84 -10.14
C GLY A 512 13.84 -18.53 -8.78
N TYR A 513 12.94 -19.44 -8.34
CA TYR A 513 12.25 -19.26 -7.06
C TYR A 513 13.16 -19.57 -5.88
N VAL A 514 13.21 -18.66 -4.93
CA VAL A 514 13.82 -18.85 -3.60
C VAL A 514 12.76 -18.57 -2.56
N ASP A 515 12.64 -19.42 -1.53
CA ASP A 515 11.72 -19.16 -0.44
C ASP A 515 12.10 -17.84 0.25
N PRO A 516 11.19 -16.89 0.33
CA PRO A 516 11.48 -15.54 0.83
C PRO A 516 11.56 -15.48 2.37
N SER A 517 11.37 -16.59 3.08
CA SER A 517 11.46 -16.60 4.54
C SER A 517 12.86 -16.18 4.97
N ALA A 518 12.94 -15.09 5.72
CA ALA A 518 14.20 -14.57 6.22
C ALA A 518 14.95 -15.61 7.09
N ARG A 519 14.21 -16.50 7.75
CA ARG A 519 14.80 -17.60 8.55
C ARG A 519 15.53 -18.66 7.73
N THR A 520 15.31 -18.73 6.43
CA THR A 520 16.07 -19.60 5.52
C THR A 520 17.38 -18.95 5.04
N LEU A 521 17.57 -17.65 5.29
CA LEU A 521 18.75 -16.90 4.90
C LEU A 521 19.85 -17.07 5.96
N SER A 522 21.07 -17.44 5.53
CA SER A 522 22.23 -17.64 6.40
C SER A 522 22.61 -16.41 7.24
N ILE A 523 22.23 -15.20 6.80
CA ILE A 523 22.44 -13.95 7.51
C ILE A 523 21.78 -13.91 8.90
N TYR A 524 20.68 -14.66 9.09
CA TYR A 524 20.03 -14.73 10.41
C TYR A 524 20.89 -15.45 11.45
N SER A 525 21.71 -16.42 11.03
CA SER A 525 22.62 -17.13 11.94
C SER A 525 23.81 -16.28 12.40
N ASP A 526 24.20 -15.26 11.61
CA ASP A 526 25.34 -14.38 11.93
C ASP A 526 24.97 -13.12 12.71
N THR A 527 23.68 -12.71 12.70
CA THR A 527 23.20 -11.50 13.41
C THR A 527 22.74 -11.76 14.84
N THR A 528 22.71 -13.02 15.29
CA THR A 528 22.40 -13.42 16.68
C THR A 528 23.64 -13.53 17.58
N LYS A 529 24.83 -13.15 17.10
CA LYS A 529 26.06 -13.07 17.89
C LYS A 529 26.36 -11.65 18.36
#